data_bae9c7ef2b6bb7a15f53861ec6611dd3
#
_entry.id   bae9c7ef2b6bb7a15f53861ec6611dd3
#
_cell.length_a   1.000
_cell.length_b   1.000
_cell.length_c   1.000
_cell.angle_alpha   90.00
_cell.angle_beta   90.00
_cell.angle_gamma   90.00
#
_symmetry.space_group_name_H-M   'P 1'
#
loop_
_entity.id
_entity.type
_entity.pdbx_description
1 polymer ?
#
loop_
_entity_poly.entity_id
_entity_poly.type
_entity_poly.pdbx_seq_one_letter_code
_entity_poly.pdbx_strand_id
1 'polypeptide(L)'
;MPRHFFIVLALAPLAFTQSQQTPDPHQVPVMDGEAGPCSIAFTVTDVKGTPQYDARIRVHIEYGFAGVRRLDLEAATNIDGKTQFKGLPQKVKGGTLTFNASKDKLSGIATYDPAKNCSGQNSSIVLSEKPAQ
;
A
#
# COMPACT_ATOMS: atom_id res chain seq x y z
N MET A 1 13.48 -75.12 -8.72
CA MET A 1 12.65 -74.11 -9.40
C MET A 1 12.81 -72.79 -8.63
N PRO A 2 13.44 -71.79 -9.23
CA PRO A 2 13.59 -70.52 -8.53
C PRO A 2 12.26 -69.75 -8.58
N ARG A 3 11.71 -69.41 -7.42
CA ARG A 3 10.57 -68.51 -7.27
C ARG A 3 11.10 -67.10 -7.37
N HIS A 4 10.77 -66.42 -8.45
CA HIS A 4 11.05 -64.99 -8.58
C HIS A 4 10.02 -64.22 -7.78
N PHE A 5 10.41 -63.63 -6.68
CA PHE A 5 9.62 -62.61 -5.97
C PHE A 5 9.80 -61.28 -6.70
N PHE A 6 8.78 -60.83 -7.38
CA PHE A 6 8.72 -59.48 -7.88
C PHE A 6 8.22 -58.55 -6.76
N ILE A 7 9.12 -57.77 -6.21
CA ILE A 7 8.75 -56.68 -5.29
C ILE A 7 8.30 -55.53 -6.17
N VAL A 8 6.99 -55.29 -6.21
CA VAL A 8 6.42 -54.09 -6.84
C VAL A 8 6.55 -52.96 -5.82
N LEU A 9 7.53 -52.11 -6.01
CA LEU A 9 7.65 -50.88 -5.27
C LEU A 9 6.57 -49.91 -5.80
N ALA A 10 5.49 -49.75 -5.06
CA ALA A 10 4.48 -48.75 -5.35
C ALA A 10 5.01 -47.37 -4.89
N LEU A 11 5.48 -46.58 -5.85
CA LEU A 11 5.75 -45.16 -5.62
C LEU A 11 4.41 -44.44 -5.47
N ALA A 12 4.05 -44.08 -4.23
CA ALA A 12 2.93 -43.22 -3.98
C ALA A 12 3.33 -41.78 -4.40
N PRO A 13 2.53 -41.12 -5.27
CA PRO A 13 2.83 -39.72 -5.57
C PRO A 13 2.53 -38.87 -4.34
N LEU A 14 3.57 -38.18 -3.85
CA LEU A 14 3.42 -37.12 -2.85
C LEU A 14 2.63 -35.98 -3.50
N ALA A 15 1.34 -35.92 -3.24
CA ALA A 15 0.54 -34.80 -3.63
C ALA A 15 0.86 -33.62 -2.72
N PHE A 16 1.65 -32.65 -3.23
CA PHE A 16 1.84 -31.37 -2.56
C PHE A 16 0.56 -30.57 -2.73
N THR A 17 -0.27 -30.52 -1.70
CA THR A 17 -1.37 -29.57 -1.63
C THR A 17 -0.76 -28.19 -1.31
N GLN A 18 -0.57 -27.37 -2.33
CA GLN A 18 -0.29 -25.95 -2.14
C GLN A 18 -1.59 -25.30 -1.66
N SER A 19 -1.63 -24.90 -0.38
CA SER A 19 -2.70 -24.07 0.11
C SER A 19 -2.54 -22.68 -0.53
N GLN A 20 -3.34 -22.39 -1.56
CA GLN A 20 -3.46 -21.05 -2.09
C GLN A 20 -4.21 -20.22 -1.04
N GLN A 21 -3.46 -19.41 -0.29
CA GLN A 21 -4.09 -18.39 0.55
C GLN A 21 -4.70 -17.35 -0.36
N THR A 22 -6.03 -17.31 -0.40
CA THR A 22 -6.76 -16.19 -1.00
C THR A 22 -6.39 -14.93 -0.23
N PRO A 23 -5.86 -13.85 -0.87
CA PRO A 23 -5.55 -12.63 -0.15
C PRO A 23 -6.83 -12.06 0.47
N ASP A 24 -6.73 -11.69 1.76
CA ASP A 24 -7.82 -11.07 2.49
C ASP A 24 -8.10 -9.68 1.89
N PRO A 25 -9.31 -9.41 1.35
CA PRO A 25 -9.62 -8.10 0.77
C PRO A 25 -9.67 -6.98 1.79
N HIS A 26 -9.76 -7.29 3.09
CA HIS A 26 -9.68 -6.33 4.20
C HIS A 26 -8.26 -6.06 4.66
N GLN A 27 -7.28 -6.80 4.18
CA GLN A 27 -5.89 -6.55 4.54
C GLN A 27 -5.47 -5.17 4.03
N VAL A 28 -4.89 -4.35 4.91
CA VAL A 28 -4.43 -3.00 4.56
C VAL A 28 -3.12 -3.10 3.78
N PRO A 29 -3.08 -2.63 2.52
CA PRO A 29 -1.83 -2.57 1.78
C PRO A 29 -0.83 -1.63 2.45
N VAL A 30 0.44 -2.02 2.46
CA VAL A 30 1.51 -1.21 3.03
C VAL A 30 2.56 -0.95 1.95
N MET A 31 2.82 0.34 1.70
CA MET A 31 3.91 0.78 0.81
C MET A 31 5.07 1.25 1.67
N ASP A 32 6.22 0.59 1.55
CA ASP A 32 7.43 0.91 2.31
C ASP A 32 8.37 1.73 1.44
N GLY A 33 8.61 2.98 1.83
CA GLY A 33 9.56 3.86 1.13
C GLY A 33 11.02 3.57 1.43
N GLU A 34 11.30 2.81 2.49
CA GLU A 34 12.67 2.46 2.92
C GLU A 34 13.59 3.68 3.09
N ALA A 35 13.02 4.82 3.48
CA ALA A 35 13.75 6.10 3.53
C ALA A 35 13.77 6.75 4.93
N GLY A 36 13.08 6.19 5.91
CA GLY A 36 13.05 6.75 7.25
C GLY A 36 12.05 6.07 8.19
N PRO A 37 11.86 6.64 9.39
CA PRO A 37 11.06 5.99 10.45
C PRO A 37 9.57 6.35 10.41
N CYS A 38 9.13 7.28 9.55
CA CYS A 38 7.78 7.83 9.63
C CYS A 38 6.75 7.01 8.86
N SER A 39 5.49 7.08 9.29
CA SER A 39 4.38 6.36 8.69
C SER A 39 3.08 7.15 8.79
N ILE A 40 2.18 6.92 7.83
CA ILE A 40 0.84 7.48 7.83
C ILE A 40 -0.14 6.49 7.19
N ALA A 41 -1.31 6.34 7.79
CA ALA A 41 -2.39 5.52 7.25
C ALA A 41 -3.50 6.42 6.70
N PHE A 42 -4.08 6.02 5.56
CA PHE A 42 -5.16 6.76 4.92
C PHE A 42 -6.44 5.93 4.87
N THR A 43 -7.55 6.64 4.97
CA THR A 43 -8.88 6.14 4.62
C THR A 43 -9.42 7.03 3.51
N VAL A 44 -9.75 6.42 2.37
CA VAL A 44 -10.27 7.15 1.20
C VAL A 44 -11.75 6.86 1.05
N THR A 45 -12.53 7.92 1.01
CA THR A 45 -13.99 7.86 0.85
C THR A 45 -14.44 8.79 -0.28
N ASP A 46 -15.67 8.64 -0.73
CA ASP A 46 -16.32 9.65 -1.57
C ASP A 46 -17.01 10.71 -0.69
N VAL A 47 -17.72 11.66 -1.32
CA VAL A 47 -18.42 12.73 -0.61
C VAL A 47 -19.57 12.24 0.27
N LYS A 48 -20.03 11.01 0.06
CA LYS A 48 -21.08 10.37 0.86
C LYS A 48 -20.51 9.55 2.04
N GLY A 49 -19.19 9.46 2.13
CA GLY A 49 -18.51 8.68 3.14
C GLY A 49 -18.34 7.20 2.79
N THR A 50 -18.63 6.81 1.54
CA THR A 50 -18.46 5.43 1.09
C THR A 50 -16.99 5.13 0.85
N PRO A 51 -16.43 4.06 1.46
CA PRO A 51 -15.04 3.67 1.22
C PRO A 51 -14.77 3.38 -0.26
N GLN A 52 -13.62 3.81 -0.75
CA GLN A 52 -13.23 3.67 -2.14
C GLN A 52 -12.18 2.58 -2.30
N TYR A 53 -12.55 1.52 -3.01
CA TYR A 53 -11.65 0.43 -3.38
C TYR A 53 -10.80 0.82 -4.58
N ASP A 54 -9.53 0.40 -4.56
CA ASP A 54 -8.57 0.62 -5.65
C ASP A 54 -8.38 2.10 -6.02
N ALA A 55 -8.55 2.99 -5.06
CA ALA A 55 -8.12 4.38 -5.21
C ALA A 55 -6.59 4.41 -5.15
N ARG A 56 -5.96 5.14 -6.07
CA ARG A 56 -4.51 5.24 -6.15
C ARG A 56 -4.04 6.49 -5.44
N ILE A 57 -3.13 6.33 -4.49
CA ILE A 57 -2.51 7.42 -3.76
C ILE A 57 -1.05 7.51 -4.18
N ARG A 58 -0.63 8.70 -4.60
CA ARG A 58 0.74 8.98 -5.05
C ARG A 58 1.35 10.09 -4.22
N VAL A 59 2.63 9.94 -3.94
CA VAL A 59 3.43 10.97 -3.28
C VAL A 59 4.80 11.05 -3.93
N HIS A 60 5.26 12.29 -4.17
CA HIS A 60 6.62 12.58 -4.60
C HIS A 60 7.37 13.17 -3.41
N ILE A 61 8.51 12.57 -3.06
CA ILE A 61 9.29 12.95 -1.89
C ILE A 61 10.70 13.38 -2.31
N GLU A 62 11.08 14.58 -1.90
CA GLU A 62 12.46 15.05 -2.00
C GLU A 62 13.04 15.13 -0.59
N TYR A 63 14.17 14.47 -0.36
CA TYR A 63 14.74 14.35 0.97
C TYR A 63 16.27 14.23 0.91
N GLY A 64 16.89 14.14 2.08
CA GLY A 64 18.34 14.10 2.20
C GLY A 64 18.95 15.49 2.10
N PHE A 65 20.28 15.55 2.00
CA PHE A 65 21.01 16.82 1.95
C PHE A 65 20.61 17.63 0.72
N ALA A 66 20.14 18.86 0.92
CA ALA A 66 19.64 19.76 -0.12
C ALA A 66 18.51 19.16 -1.00
N GLY A 67 17.80 18.15 -0.50
CA GLY A 67 16.69 17.51 -1.23
C GLY A 67 17.14 16.73 -2.47
N VAL A 68 18.39 16.26 -2.51
CA VAL A 68 18.95 15.58 -3.71
C VAL A 68 18.40 14.17 -3.91
N ARG A 69 17.85 13.54 -2.87
CA ARG A 69 17.24 12.23 -2.99
C ARG A 69 15.77 12.37 -3.35
N ARG A 70 15.30 11.55 -4.25
CA ARG A 70 13.92 11.56 -4.73
C ARG A 70 13.31 10.18 -4.62
N LEU A 71 12.04 10.15 -4.24
CA LEU A 71 11.29 8.91 -4.06
C LEU A 71 9.85 9.15 -4.51
N ASP A 72 9.38 8.30 -5.40
CA ASP A 72 7.98 8.30 -5.85
C ASP A 72 7.31 7.04 -5.38
N LEU A 73 6.23 7.17 -4.61
CA LEU A 73 5.48 6.06 -4.07
C LEU A 73 4.04 6.09 -4.57
N GLU A 74 3.49 4.92 -4.80
CA GLU A 74 2.09 4.74 -5.17
C GLU A 74 1.54 3.52 -4.44
N ALA A 75 0.34 3.64 -3.90
CA ALA A 75 -0.38 2.54 -3.27
C ALA A 75 -1.86 2.60 -3.62
N ALA A 76 -2.49 1.42 -3.68
CA ALA A 76 -3.92 1.29 -3.89
C ALA A 76 -4.62 0.99 -2.56
N THR A 77 -5.87 1.44 -2.41
CA THR A 77 -6.69 1.16 -1.24
C THR A 77 -7.34 -0.21 -1.34
N ASN A 78 -7.63 -0.82 -0.18
CA ASN A 78 -8.40 -2.04 -0.07
C ASN A 78 -9.92 -1.77 -0.14
N ILE A 79 -10.75 -2.78 0.09
CA ILE A 79 -12.21 -2.63 0.02
C ILE A 79 -12.78 -1.71 1.10
N ASP A 80 -12.03 -1.48 2.19
CA ASP A 80 -12.40 -0.53 3.24
C ASP A 80 -11.86 0.87 2.97
N GLY A 81 -11.28 1.11 1.80
CA GLY A 81 -10.69 2.39 1.42
C GLY A 81 -9.37 2.69 2.12
N LYS A 82 -8.70 1.68 2.70
CA LYS A 82 -7.52 1.87 3.54
C LYS A 82 -6.23 1.50 2.84
N THR A 83 -5.19 2.25 3.12
CA THR A 83 -3.80 1.96 2.75
C THR A 83 -2.86 2.61 3.75
N GLN A 84 -1.62 2.17 3.76
CA GLN A 84 -0.60 2.70 4.67
C GLN A 84 0.71 2.93 3.91
N PHE A 85 1.35 4.05 4.21
CA PHE A 85 2.72 4.35 3.81
C PHE A 85 3.61 4.30 5.04
N LYS A 86 4.73 3.61 4.95
CA LYS A 86 5.76 3.57 5.99
C LYS A 86 7.14 3.79 5.37
N GLY A 87 8.16 3.84 6.19
CA GLY A 87 9.51 4.07 5.70
C GLY A 87 9.70 5.46 5.11
N LEU A 88 8.92 6.44 5.59
CA LEU A 88 8.98 7.80 5.11
C LEU A 88 10.07 8.60 5.86
N PRO A 89 10.80 9.49 5.17
CA PRO A 89 11.80 10.32 5.82
C PRO A 89 11.14 11.34 6.73
N GLN A 90 11.79 11.61 7.88
CA GLN A 90 11.31 12.60 8.84
C GLN A 90 11.52 14.03 8.35
N LYS A 91 12.62 14.27 7.63
CA LYS A 91 12.94 15.58 7.05
C LYS A 91 12.77 15.51 5.54
N VAL A 92 11.86 16.32 5.02
CA VAL A 92 11.58 16.42 3.61
C VAL A 92 11.75 17.85 3.14
N LYS A 93 12.11 18.04 1.86
CA LYS A 93 12.21 19.38 1.27
C LYS A 93 10.82 20.03 1.28
N GLY A 94 10.76 21.26 1.77
CA GLY A 94 9.49 21.98 1.93
C GLY A 94 8.74 21.66 3.21
N GLY A 95 9.17 20.67 4.01
CA GLY A 95 8.60 20.34 5.33
C GLY A 95 7.34 19.50 5.32
N THR A 96 6.58 19.48 4.23
CA THR A 96 5.34 18.71 4.11
C THR A 96 5.32 17.85 2.86
N LEU A 97 4.59 16.73 2.95
CA LEU A 97 4.31 15.86 1.82
C LEU A 97 2.86 16.05 1.37
N THR A 98 2.63 16.04 0.07
CA THR A 98 1.31 16.08 -0.52
C THR A 98 0.98 14.73 -1.14
N PHE A 99 -0.04 14.07 -0.61
CA PHE A 99 -0.54 12.80 -1.13
C PHE A 99 -1.72 13.09 -2.06
N ASN A 100 -1.65 12.61 -3.28
CA ASN A 100 -2.69 12.80 -4.29
C ASN A 100 -3.41 11.48 -4.51
N ALA A 101 -4.70 11.45 -4.22
CA ALA A 101 -5.54 10.28 -4.44
C ALA A 101 -6.39 10.48 -5.69
N SER A 102 -6.59 9.40 -6.44
CA SER A 102 -7.44 9.44 -7.63
C SER A 102 -8.13 8.10 -7.84
N LYS A 103 -9.34 8.16 -8.37
CA LYS A 103 -10.10 7.01 -8.86
C LYS A 103 -11.07 7.50 -9.93
N ASP A 104 -10.94 6.96 -11.15
CA ASP A 104 -11.71 7.41 -12.30
C ASP A 104 -11.56 8.93 -12.49
N LYS A 105 -12.65 9.68 -12.44
CA LYS A 105 -12.66 11.15 -12.57
C LYS A 105 -12.57 11.87 -11.21
N LEU A 106 -12.53 11.11 -10.13
CA LEU A 106 -12.48 11.66 -8.78
C LEU A 106 -11.05 11.86 -8.32
N SER A 107 -10.82 12.90 -7.53
CA SER A 107 -9.50 13.19 -6.95
C SER A 107 -9.63 13.83 -5.57
N GLY A 108 -8.58 13.71 -4.78
CA GLY A 108 -8.47 14.34 -3.48
C GLY A 108 -7.01 14.43 -3.06
N ILE A 109 -6.73 15.28 -2.09
CA ILE A 109 -5.37 15.45 -1.57
C ILE A 109 -5.38 15.45 -0.04
N ALA A 110 -4.23 15.06 0.53
CA ALA A 110 -3.94 15.24 1.94
C ALA A 110 -2.49 15.71 2.09
N THR A 111 -2.24 16.56 3.07
CA THR A 111 -0.89 17.00 3.42
C THR A 111 -0.45 16.35 4.71
N TYR A 112 0.86 16.11 4.84
CA TYR A 112 1.44 15.42 5.98
C TYR A 112 2.78 16.04 6.34
N ASP A 113 2.95 16.36 7.62
CA ASP A 113 4.23 16.86 8.16
C ASP A 113 4.91 15.75 8.97
N PRO A 114 5.87 15.03 8.40
CA PRO A 114 6.51 13.91 9.10
C PRO A 114 7.38 14.34 10.27
N ALA A 115 7.84 15.59 10.30
CA ALA A 115 8.64 16.09 11.42
C ALA A 115 7.79 16.29 12.68
N LYS A 116 6.51 16.63 12.53
CA LYS A 116 5.58 16.83 13.64
C LYS A 116 4.87 15.55 14.07
N ASN A 117 4.52 14.67 13.10
CA ASN A 117 3.71 13.49 13.34
C ASN A 117 4.33 12.27 12.67
N CYS A 118 5.51 11.86 13.15
CA CYS A 118 6.30 10.83 12.48
C CYS A 118 5.64 9.46 12.45
N SER A 119 4.91 9.06 13.49
CA SER A 119 4.32 7.72 13.55
C SER A 119 2.91 7.74 14.10
N GLY A 120 2.11 6.73 13.73
CA GLY A 120 0.75 6.56 14.22
C GLY A 120 -0.26 7.56 13.68
N GLN A 121 0.07 8.29 12.64
CA GLN A 121 -0.84 9.27 12.04
C GLN A 121 -1.86 8.59 11.15
N ASN A 122 -3.13 8.96 11.31
CA ASN A 122 -4.24 8.57 10.45
C ASN A 122 -4.81 9.81 9.78
N SER A 123 -5.12 9.71 8.49
CA SER A 123 -5.70 10.79 7.72
C SER A 123 -6.80 10.28 6.80
N SER A 124 -7.70 11.16 6.44
CA SER A 124 -8.80 10.85 5.51
C SER A 124 -8.65 11.67 4.24
N ILE A 125 -8.93 11.05 3.11
CA ILE A 125 -8.99 11.72 1.81
C ILE A 125 -10.39 11.52 1.25
N VAL A 126 -11.06 12.62 0.93
CA VAL A 126 -12.37 12.59 0.29
C VAL A 126 -12.19 12.85 -1.20
N LEU A 127 -12.62 11.89 -2.02
CA LEU A 127 -12.58 12.03 -3.47
C LEU A 127 -13.81 12.78 -3.96
N SER A 128 -13.59 13.77 -4.80
CA SER A 128 -14.63 14.55 -5.44
C SER A 128 -14.26 14.81 -6.89
N GLU A 129 -15.26 15.20 -7.69
CA GLU A 129 -15.00 15.60 -9.06
C GLU A 129 -14.12 16.85 -9.07
N LYS A 130 -13.12 16.87 -9.97
CA LYS A 130 -12.36 18.08 -10.18
C LYS A 130 -13.30 19.17 -10.67
N PRO A 131 -13.29 20.38 -10.06
CA PRO A 131 -14.05 21.50 -10.62
C PRO A 131 -13.58 21.74 -12.04
N ALA A 132 -14.52 21.88 -12.96
CA ALA A 132 -14.24 22.27 -14.34
C ALA A 132 -13.57 23.65 -14.32
N GLN A 133 -12.33 23.67 -14.82
CA GLN A 133 -11.64 24.95 -15.04
C GLN A 133 -12.04 25.52 -16.36
#